data_7de036968179144b8128eec68382284f
#
_entry.id   7de036968179144b8128eec68382284f
#
_cell.length_a   1.000
_cell.length_b   1.000
_cell.length_c   1.000
_cell.angle_alpha   90.00
_cell.angle_beta   90.00
_cell.angle_gamma   90.00
#
_symmetry.space_group_name_H-M   'P 1'
#
loop_
_entity.id
_entity.type
_entity.pdbx_description
1 polymer ?
#
loop_
_entity_poly.entity_id
_entity_poly.type
_entity_poly.pdbx_seq_one_letter_code
_entity_poly.pdbx_strand_id
1 'polypeptide(L)'
;MKKLQFVFTLVLSLIVFNAHAAVKIQHWQTSSGSEVYFVENHDLPIIDMSVNFPAGNARDTKQTSGVAGVTRYMMTLGADGMNEEVITNKFADIGANLGGDLDNDRAAFKLRTLTSEQTTALETFNKILHKPDFPEAILTREKTRIIAGINESATQPESISDKAFMQALYPNHPYGLDENGEIETITALKRDDLVKFYNTYYSAKSAVIALIGDMTESQARSIAEAVTSGLPQTSAVAKIAEVTLPQASNLQNIKHPASQAHILMGAPGLKRGDADYFPLYVGNYILGGGGFVSRLTEEVREKRGLVYSVYSYFLPMAELGPFQIGLQTKKEQADEAMKVVNETLAKYLQNGPTEKELKAAKDNLIGGFPMRIDSNSKILDYISVIGFYKLPMTYLDDFNKEIAKVTSRQIKDAFKRRVKPETFATVVVGAE
;
A
#
# COMPACT_ATOMS: atom_id res chain seq x y z
N MET A 1 19.81 -59.35 -7.74
CA MET A 1 19.28 -58.39 -8.75
C MET A 1 18.00 -57.71 -8.35
N LYS A 2 16.97 -58.36 -7.79
CA LYS A 2 15.72 -57.69 -7.35
C LYS A 2 15.87 -56.67 -6.24
N LYS A 3 16.79 -56.82 -5.28
CA LYS A 3 17.05 -55.86 -4.21
C LYS A 3 17.77 -54.57 -4.68
N LEU A 4 18.55 -54.64 -5.73
CA LEU A 4 19.25 -53.48 -6.31
C LEU A 4 18.30 -52.60 -7.15
N GLN A 5 17.33 -53.19 -7.80
CA GLN A 5 16.29 -52.46 -8.54
C GLN A 5 15.35 -51.67 -7.60
N PHE A 6 15.04 -52.21 -6.41
CA PHE A 6 14.17 -51.53 -5.43
C PHE A 6 14.86 -50.34 -4.81
N VAL A 7 16.17 -50.38 -4.56
CA VAL A 7 16.94 -49.25 -4.07
C VAL A 7 17.07 -48.15 -5.13
N PHE A 8 17.21 -48.47 -6.39
CA PHE A 8 17.30 -47.50 -7.48
C PHE A 8 15.97 -46.79 -7.74
N THR A 9 14.83 -47.48 -7.58
CA THR A 9 13.50 -46.89 -7.71
C THR A 9 13.17 -45.98 -6.51
N LEU A 10 13.64 -46.32 -5.30
CA LEU A 10 13.43 -45.50 -4.10
C LEU A 10 14.27 -44.23 -4.10
N VAL A 11 15.47 -44.25 -4.68
CA VAL A 11 16.34 -43.07 -4.81
C VAL A 11 15.84 -42.13 -5.91
N LEU A 12 15.18 -42.62 -6.96
CA LEU A 12 14.64 -41.78 -8.03
C LEU A 12 13.37 -41.06 -7.62
N SER A 13 12.65 -41.57 -6.62
CA SER A 13 11.42 -40.90 -6.08
C SER A 13 11.69 -39.80 -5.06
N LEU A 14 12.94 -39.56 -4.65
CA LEU A 14 13.32 -38.49 -3.69
C LEU A 14 13.85 -37.22 -4.36
N ILE A 15 13.95 -37.16 -5.68
CA ILE A 15 14.27 -35.95 -6.42
C ILE A 15 12.96 -35.29 -6.85
N VAL A 16 12.08 -34.94 -5.88
CA VAL A 16 11.08 -33.90 -6.09
C VAL A 16 11.83 -32.57 -6.03
N PHE A 17 12.30 -32.12 -7.18
CA PHE A 17 12.67 -30.74 -7.34
C PHE A 17 11.41 -29.91 -7.00
N ASN A 18 11.41 -29.26 -5.87
CA ASN A 18 10.54 -28.10 -5.66
C ASN A 18 11.01 -27.02 -6.64
N ALA A 19 10.68 -27.18 -7.91
CA ALA A 19 10.72 -26.10 -8.86
C ALA A 19 9.61 -25.13 -8.44
N HIS A 20 9.91 -24.23 -7.51
CA HIS A 20 9.15 -23.00 -7.42
C HIS A 20 9.38 -22.34 -8.76
N ALA A 21 8.37 -22.37 -9.61
CA ALA A 21 8.41 -21.65 -10.87
C ALA A 21 8.63 -20.18 -10.50
N ALA A 22 9.79 -19.64 -10.85
CA ALA A 22 10.09 -18.24 -10.69
C ALA A 22 9.00 -17.44 -11.41
N VAL A 23 8.45 -16.41 -10.77
CA VAL A 23 7.44 -15.55 -11.39
C VAL A 23 8.14 -14.74 -12.48
N LYS A 24 8.05 -15.19 -13.74
CA LYS A 24 8.71 -14.53 -14.86
C LYS A 24 7.96 -13.27 -15.26
N ILE A 25 8.46 -12.12 -14.83
CA ILE A 25 7.92 -10.82 -15.22
C ILE A 25 8.50 -10.42 -16.57
N GLN A 26 7.62 -10.17 -17.55
CA GLN A 26 7.94 -9.58 -18.84
C GLN A 26 7.69 -8.08 -18.78
N HIS A 27 8.49 -7.27 -19.47
CA HIS A 27 8.40 -5.82 -19.42
C HIS A 27 8.60 -5.21 -20.81
N TRP A 28 7.77 -4.19 -21.14
CA TRP A 28 7.89 -3.36 -22.34
C TRP A 28 7.18 -2.02 -22.16
N GLN A 29 7.31 -1.14 -23.14
CA GLN A 29 6.52 0.09 -23.22
C GLN A 29 5.48 0.00 -24.34
N THR A 30 4.31 0.63 -24.11
CA THR A 30 3.33 0.85 -25.16
C THR A 30 3.76 1.96 -26.12
N SER A 31 3.08 2.07 -27.26
CA SER A 31 3.30 3.15 -28.22
C SER A 31 3.09 4.55 -27.63
N SER A 32 2.22 4.66 -26.63
CA SER A 32 1.96 5.89 -25.87
C SER A 32 2.93 6.16 -24.71
N GLY A 33 3.89 5.25 -24.46
CA GLY A 33 4.96 5.39 -23.46
C GLY A 33 4.62 4.86 -22.08
N SER A 34 3.52 4.11 -21.90
CA SER A 34 3.20 3.47 -20.63
C SER A 34 4.08 2.26 -20.39
N GLU A 35 4.54 2.07 -19.15
CA GLU A 35 5.29 0.88 -18.73
C GLU A 35 4.35 -0.30 -18.49
N VAL A 36 4.68 -1.47 -19.02
CA VAL A 36 3.87 -2.68 -18.88
C VAL A 36 4.69 -3.79 -18.22
N TYR A 37 4.10 -4.41 -17.21
CA TYR A 37 4.65 -5.55 -16.48
C TYR A 37 3.67 -6.71 -16.58
N PHE A 38 4.09 -7.84 -17.13
CA PHE A 38 3.22 -8.95 -17.44
C PHE A 38 3.76 -10.27 -16.90
N VAL A 39 2.86 -11.10 -16.36
CA VAL A 39 3.10 -12.48 -15.97
C VAL A 39 2.10 -13.38 -16.69
N GLU A 40 2.58 -14.26 -17.54
CA GLU A 40 1.77 -15.28 -18.21
C GLU A 40 1.44 -16.40 -17.22
N ASN A 41 0.14 -16.69 -17.03
CA ASN A 41 -0.33 -17.75 -16.14
C ASN A 41 -1.64 -18.36 -16.67
N HIS A 42 -1.59 -19.62 -17.06
CA HIS A 42 -2.71 -20.37 -17.65
C HIS A 42 -3.42 -21.32 -16.67
N ASP A 43 -3.17 -21.20 -15.36
CA ASP A 43 -3.78 -22.09 -14.36
C ASP A 43 -5.30 -21.94 -14.27
N LEU A 44 -5.79 -20.73 -14.50
CA LEU A 44 -7.22 -20.39 -14.49
C LEU A 44 -7.54 -19.50 -15.71
N PRO A 45 -8.76 -19.63 -16.32
CA PRO A 45 -9.16 -18.81 -17.46
C PRO A 45 -9.57 -17.38 -16.99
N ILE A 46 -8.64 -16.69 -16.33
CA ILE A 46 -8.85 -15.39 -15.70
C ILE A 46 -7.76 -14.42 -16.13
N ILE A 47 -8.16 -13.19 -16.36
CA ILE A 47 -7.28 -12.03 -16.56
C ILE A 47 -7.42 -11.09 -15.38
N ASP A 48 -6.30 -10.74 -14.77
CA ASP A 48 -6.19 -9.69 -13.78
C ASP A 48 -5.32 -8.56 -14.33
N MET A 49 -5.79 -7.33 -14.23
CA MET A 49 -5.09 -6.13 -14.67
C MET A 49 -5.17 -5.04 -13.61
N SER A 50 -4.09 -4.27 -13.48
CA SER A 50 -4.06 -3.03 -12.69
C SER A 50 -3.42 -1.92 -13.51
N VAL A 51 -4.11 -0.80 -13.65
CA VAL A 51 -3.60 0.42 -14.29
C VAL A 51 -3.34 1.45 -13.19
N ASN A 52 -2.08 1.81 -13.01
CA ASN A 52 -1.61 2.65 -11.92
C ASN A 52 -1.14 4.00 -12.47
N PHE A 53 -1.60 5.08 -11.85
CA PHE A 53 -1.25 6.45 -12.19
C PHE A 53 -0.59 7.16 -11.00
N PRO A 54 0.38 8.05 -11.20
CA PRO A 54 0.92 8.88 -10.13
C PRO A 54 -0.06 10.02 -9.76
N ALA A 55 -1.28 9.64 -9.41
CA ALA A 55 -2.45 10.46 -9.15
C ALA A 55 -3.00 10.26 -7.73
N GLY A 56 -2.11 9.92 -6.78
CA GLY A 56 -2.46 9.75 -5.37
C GLY A 56 -2.65 11.07 -4.63
N ASN A 57 -3.00 10.99 -3.33
CA ASN A 57 -3.31 12.15 -2.48
C ASN A 57 -2.14 13.13 -2.34
N ALA A 58 -0.91 12.70 -2.59
CA ALA A 58 0.24 13.60 -2.63
C ALA A 58 0.22 14.61 -3.80
N ARG A 59 -0.78 14.54 -4.68
CA ARG A 59 -1.04 15.53 -5.72
C ARG A 59 -2.01 16.63 -5.28
N ASP A 60 -2.60 16.46 -4.14
CA ASP A 60 -3.45 17.48 -3.52
C ASP A 60 -2.61 18.63 -2.95
N THR A 61 -3.25 19.76 -2.80
CA THR A 61 -2.73 20.94 -2.08
C THR A 61 -3.61 21.23 -0.89
N LYS A 62 -3.19 22.11 0.01
CA LYS A 62 -4.05 22.57 1.13
C LYS A 62 -5.41 23.10 0.66
N GLN A 63 -5.47 23.68 -0.56
CA GLN A 63 -6.70 24.25 -1.13
C GLN A 63 -7.56 23.22 -1.86
N THR A 64 -6.98 22.08 -2.26
CA THR A 64 -7.63 21.05 -3.08
C THR A 64 -7.59 19.67 -2.42
N SER A 65 -7.34 19.61 -1.10
CA SER A 65 -7.32 18.33 -0.37
C SER A 65 -8.60 17.54 -0.61
N GLY A 66 -8.44 16.26 -0.97
CA GLY A 66 -9.53 15.36 -1.36
C GLY A 66 -9.82 15.29 -2.87
N VAL A 67 -9.23 16.17 -3.72
CA VAL A 67 -9.52 16.14 -5.17
C VAL A 67 -9.07 14.84 -5.81
N ALA A 68 -7.93 14.25 -5.40
CA ALA A 68 -7.45 12.98 -5.92
C ALA A 68 -8.46 11.85 -5.68
N GLY A 69 -8.94 11.72 -4.45
CA GLY A 69 -9.92 10.70 -4.05
C GLY A 69 -11.25 10.86 -4.78
N VAL A 70 -11.79 12.09 -4.80
CA VAL A 70 -13.05 12.39 -5.49
C VAL A 70 -12.92 12.13 -6.98
N THR A 71 -11.83 12.54 -7.63
CA THR A 71 -11.62 12.31 -9.07
C THR A 71 -11.63 10.82 -9.40
N ARG A 72 -10.80 10.04 -8.69
CA ARG A 72 -10.72 8.59 -8.90
C ARG A 72 -12.09 7.91 -8.73
N TYR A 73 -12.81 8.25 -7.68
CA TYR A 73 -14.11 7.65 -7.39
C TYR A 73 -15.16 8.04 -8.44
N MET A 74 -15.24 9.32 -8.77
CA MET A 74 -16.19 9.84 -9.76
C MET A 74 -15.99 9.27 -11.18
N MET A 75 -14.78 8.83 -11.54
CA MET A 75 -14.54 8.15 -12.81
C MET A 75 -15.36 6.86 -12.96
N THR A 76 -15.69 6.19 -11.86
CA THR A 76 -16.51 4.96 -11.88
C THR A 76 -18.02 5.20 -11.80
N LEU A 77 -18.44 6.45 -11.59
CA LEU A 77 -19.86 6.81 -11.42
C LEU A 77 -20.52 7.39 -12.69
N GLY A 78 -19.74 7.55 -13.76
CA GLY A 78 -20.24 8.02 -15.06
C GLY A 78 -19.12 8.07 -16.09
N ALA A 79 -19.32 7.40 -17.24
CA ALA A 79 -18.32 7.35 -18.30
C ALA A 79 -18.96 7.08 -19.68
N ASP A 80 -18.59 7.85 -20.69
CA ASP A 80 -19.07 7.72 -22.10
C ASP A 80 -20.61 7.62 -22.16
N GLY A 81 -21.33 8.45 -21.39
CA GLY A 81 -22.79 8.48 -21.29
C GLY A 81 -23.42 7.36 -20.45
N MET A 82 -22.63 6.41 -19.93
CA MET A 82 -23.10 5.39 -18.98
C MET A 82 -23.17 5.97 -17.56
N ASN A 83 -24.27 5.77 -16.86
CA ASN A 83 -24.35 6.07 -15.43
C ASN A 83 -23.81 4.93 -14.58
N GLU A 84 -23.75 5.15 -13.26
CA GLU A 84 -23.25 4.21 -12.25
C GLU A 84 -23.93 2.83 -12.33
N GLU A 85 -25.26 2.81 -12.49
CA GLU A 85 -26.05 1.57 -12.57
C GLU A 85 -25.68 0.75 -13.82
N VAL A 86 -25.58 1.41 -14.98
CA VAL A 86 -25.20 0.76 -16.24
C VAL A 86 -23.78 0.20 -16.14
N ILE A 87 -22.84 0.96 -15.58
CA ILE A 87 -21.45 0.51 -15.39
C ILE A 87 -21.43 -0.72 -14.47
N THR A 88 -22.10 -0.64 -13.33
CA THR A 88 -22.14 -1.74 -12.33
C THR A 88 -22.75 -3.01 -12.93
N ASN A 89 -23.89 -2.88 -13.62
CA ASN A 89 -24.57 -4.03 -14.22
C ASN A 89 -23.74 -4.68 -15.33
N LYS A 90 -23.04 -3.89 -16.18
CA LYS A 90 -22.15 -4.44 -17.21
C LYS A 90 -21.05 -5.34 -16.67
N PHE A 91 -20.49 -5.04 -15.51
CA PHE A 91 -19.50 -5.93 -14.87
C PHE A 91 -20.17 -7.08 -14.14
N ALA A 92 -21.30 -6.85 -13.46
CA ALA A 92 -22.03 -7.88 -12.73
C ALA A 92 -22.56 -8.99 -13.66
N ASP A 93 -23.13 -8.61 -14.81
CA ASP A 93 -23.73 -9.55 -15.78
C ASP A 93 -22.71 -10.55 -16.35
N ILE A 94 -21.43 -10.18 -16.40
CA ILE A 94 -20.34 -11.03 -16.90
C ILE A 94 -19.46 -11.59 -15.76
N GLY A 95 -19.83 -11.38 -14.51
CA GLY A 95 -19.03 -11.82 -13.35
C GLY A 95 -17.66 -11.17 -13.24
N ALA A 96 -17.44 -10.02 -13.90
CA ALA A 96 -16.20 -9.26 -13.79
C ALA A 96 -16.21 -8.38 -12.54
N ASN A 97 -15.01 -8.06 -12.06
CA ASN A 97 -14.83 -7.19 -10.89
C ASN A 97 -14.00 -5.96 -11.27
N LEU A 98 -14.60 -4.79 -11.08
CA LEU A 98 -13.93 -3.50 -11.15
C LEU A 98 -13.61 -3.03 -9.73
N GLY A 99 -12.35 -2.73 -9.47
CA GLY A 99 -11.88 -2.25 -8.17
C GLY A 99 -10.73 -1.27 -8.33
N GLY A 100 -9.89 -1.22 -7.32
CA GLY A 100 -8.65 -0.46 -7.31
C GLY A 100 -8.44 0.29 -6.01
N ASP A 101 -7.23 0.84 -5.87
CA ASP A 101 -6.74 1.47 -4.67
C ASP A 101 -6.42 2.94 -4.92
N LEU A 102 -6.45 3.73 -3.86
CA LEU A 102 -5.86 5.05 -3.80
C LEU A 102 -4.94 5.09 -2.58
N ASP A 103 -3.74 5.56 -2.77
CA ASP A 103 -2.80 5.85 -1.69
C ASP A 103 -2.15 7.23 -1.91
N ASN A 104 -1.20 7.60 -1.08
CA ASN A 104 -0.54 8.89 -1.22
C ASN A 104 0.16 9.08 -2.58
N ASP A 105 0.72 8.02 -3.15
CA ASP A 105 1.54 8.10 -4.36
C ASP A 105 0.75 7.84 -5.64
N ARG A 106 -0.27 6.97 -5.58
CA ARG A 106 -0.92 6.44 -6.78
C ARG A 106 -2.43 6.29 -6.65
N ALA A 107 -3.10 6.38 -7.80
CA ALA A 107 -4.44 5.89 -8.02
C ALA A 107 -4.38 4.66 -8.94
N ALA A 108 -5.03 3.56 -8.55
CA ALA A 108 -5.07 2.33 -9.30
C ALA A 108 -6.51 1.97 -9.68
N PHE A 109 -6.69 1.45 -10.90
CA PHE A 109 -7.90 0.78 -11.36
C PHE A 109 -7.57 -0.68 -11.63
N LYS A 110 -8.32 -1.59 -11.02
CA LYS A 110 -8.13 -3.04 -11.16
C LYS A 110 -9.33 -3.65 -11.86
N LEU A 111 -9.06 -4.53 -12.79
CA LEU A 111 -10.06 -5.34 -13.48
C LEU A 111 -9.70 -6.81 -13.32
N ARG A 112 -10.67 -7.62 -12.88
CA ARG A 112 -10.63 -9.08 -12.97
C ARG A 112 -11.78 -9.55 -13.83
N THR A 113 -11.51 -10.41 -14.81
CA THR A 113 -12.52 -10.97 -15.70
C THR A 113 -12.15 -12.37 -16.17
N LEU A 114 -13.13 -13.16 -16.58
CA LEU A 114 -12.90 -14.40 -17.32
C LEU A 114 -12.37 -14.08 -18.72
N THR A 115 -11.52 -14.97 -19.27
CA THR A 115 -11.02 -14.83 -20.66
C THR A 115 -12.14 -14.81 -21.70
N SER A 116 -13.25 -15.53 -21.46
CA SER A 116 -14.44 -15.48 -22.32
C SER A 116 -15.13 -14.12 -22.40
N GLU A 117 -15.04 -13.35 -21.32
CA GLU A 117 -15.74 -12.05 -21.16
C GLU A 117 -14.81 -10.85 -21.33
N GLN A 118 -13.54 -11.08 -21.67
CA GLN A 118 -12.51 -10.03 -21.71
C GLN A 118 -12.88 -8.84 -22.62
N THR A 119 -13.53 -9.09 -23.76
CA THR A 119 -13.89 -8.02 -24.70
C THR A 119 -14.86 -7.04 -24.07
N THR A 120 -15.98 -7.52 -23.52
CA THR A 120 -17.00 -6.70 -22.86
C THR A 120 -16.46 -5.98 -21.64
N ALA A 121 -15.64 -6.69 -20.83
CA ALA A 121 -15.01 -6.11 -19.65
C ALA A 121 -14.04 -4.98 -20.00
N LEU A 122 -13.15 -5.21 -20.98
CA LEU A 122 -12.17 -4.21 -21.44
C LEU A 122 -12.82 -3.00 -22.12
N GLU A 123 -13.87 -3.19 -22.94
CA GLU A 123 -14.61 -2.08 -23.52
C GLU A 123 -15.19 -1.15 -22.46
N THR A 124 -15.82 -1.72 -21.42
CA THR A 124 -16.40 -0.94 -20.32
C THR A 124 -15.31 -0.27 -19.48
N PHE A 125 -14.24 -1.00 -19.16
CA PHE A 125 -13.10 -0.49 -18.41
C PHE A 125 -12.40 0.67 -19.14
N ASN A 126 -12.18 0.54 -20.45
CA ASN A 126 -11.57 1.58 -21.26
C ASN A 126 -12.44 2.86 -21.30
N LYS A 127 -13.77 2.75 -21.36
CA LYS A 127 -14.66 3.91 -21.29
C LYS A 127 -14.50 4.66 -19.96
N ILE A 128 -14.39 3.94 -18.85
CA ILE A 128 -14.15 4.52 -17.52
C ILE A 128 -12.84 5.29 -17.49
N LEU A 129 -11.78 4.72 -18.06
CA LEU A 129 -10.46 5.35 -18.04
C LEU A 129 -10.34 6.50 -19.05
N HIS A 130 -10.95 6.39 -20.22
CA HIS A 130 -10.74 7.34 -21.33
C HIS A 130 -11.71 8.51 -21.34
N LYS A 131 -12.96 8.29 -20.88
CA LYS A 131 -14.06 9.24 -21.02
C LYS A 131 -14.90 9.37 -19.75
N PRO A 132 -14.30 9.70 -18.61
CA PRO A 132 -15.08 9.96 -17.40
C PRO A 132 -15.92 11.22 -17.57
N ASP A 133 -17.23 11.13 -17.27
CA ASP A 133 -18.18 12.22 -17.49
C ASP A 133 -18.19 13.25 -16.35
N PHE A 134 -17.86 12.82 -15.13
CA PHE A 134 -17.94 13.63 -13.91
C PHE A 134 -19.28 14.37 -13.78
N PRO A 135 -20.43 13.65 -13.68
CA PRO A 135 -21.75 14.31 -13.70
C PRO A 135 -21.94 15.20 -12.47
N GLU A 136 -22.36 16.46 -12.65
CA GLU A 136 -22.50 17.45 -11.58
C GLU A 136 -23.50 17.04 -10.48
N ALA A 137 -24.62 16.41 -10.86
CA ALA A 137 -25.59 15.92 -9.90
C ALA A 137 -25.00 14.82 -9.00
N ILE A 138 -24.18 13.93 -9.56
CA ILE A 138 -23.48 12.90 -8.81
C ILE A 138 -22.40 13.53 -7.92
N LEU A 139 -21.62 14.47 -8.44
CA LEU A 139 -20.64 15.21 -7.61
C LEU A 139 -21.30 15.89 -6.41
N THR A 140 -22.45 16.50 -6.57
CA THR A 140 -23.22 17.13 -5.48
C THR A 140 -23.64 16.08 -4.43
N ARG A 141 -24.15 14.92 -4.86
CA ARG A 141 -24.47 13.79 -3.96
C ARG A 141 -23.25 13.31 -3.20
N GLU A 142 -22.13 13.09 -3.90
CA GLU A 142 -20.91 12.55 -3.29
C GLU A 142 -20.26 13.54 -2.32
N LYS A 143 -20.26 14.83 -2.61
CA LYS A 143 -19.82 15.89 -1.68
C LYS A 143 -20.59 15.79 -0.35
N THR A 144 -21.90 15.66 -0.40
CA THR A 144 -22.73 15.50 0.80
C THR A 144 -22.36 14.25 1.58
N ARG A 145 -22.14 13.12 0.89
CA ARG A 145 -21.73 11.85 1.51
C ARG A 145 -20.33 11.95 2.15
N ILE A 146 -19.37 12.56 1.45
CA ILE A 146 -17.99 12.73 1.94
C ILE A 146 -17.98 13.65 3.18
N ILE A 147 -18.69 14.77 3.14
CA ILE A 147 -18.78 15.69 4.29
C ILE A 147 -19.42 14.99 5.50
N ALA A 148 -20.45 14.15 5.29
CA ALA A 148 -21.02 13.37 6.38
C ALA A 148 -19.98 12.39 6.97
N GLY A 149 -19.19 11.70 6.12
CA GLY A 149 -18.10 10.84 6.55
C GLY A 149 -16.99 11.59 7.31
N ILE A 150 -16.61 12.80 6.87
CA ILE A 150 -15.63 13.64 7.58
C ILE A 150 -16.16 14.00 8.97
N ASN A 151 -17.43 14.40 9.09
CA ASN A 151 -18.05 14.71 10.39
C ASN A 151 -18.11 13.50 11.32
N GLU A 152 -18.40 12.32 10.80
CA GLU A 152 -18.39 11.07 11.56
C GLU A 152 -16.97 10.73 12.03
N SER A 153 -15.98 10.74 11.13
CA SER A 153 -14.57 10.47 11.44
C SER A 153 -14.02 11.45 12.50
N ALA A 154 -14.48 12.70 12.50
CA ALA A 154 -14.09 13.70 13.50
C ALA A 154 -14.56 13.38 14.93
N THR A 155 -15.44 12.40 15.11
CA THR A 155 -15.89 11.91 16.42
C THR A 155 -15.22 10.60 16.84
N GLN A 156 -14.42 9.99 15.97
CA GLN A 156 -13.76 8.71 16.24
C GLN A 156 -12.32 8.93 16.71
N PRO A 157 -11.94 8.45 17.91
CA PRO A 157 -10.61 8.73 18.46
C PRO A 157 -9.47 8.16 17.60
N GLU A 158 -9.69 7.04 16.90
CA GLU A 158 -8.74 6.45 15.96
C GLU A 158 -8.49 7.40 14.77
N SER A 159 -9.57 7.85 14.10
CA SER A 159 -9.46 8.77 12.96
C SER A 159 -8.84 10.12 13.35
N ILE A 160 -9.18 10.62 14.55
CA ILE A 160 -8.57 11.85 15.10
C ILE A 160 -7.06 11.64 15.29
N SER A 161 -6.66 10.49 15.85
CA SER A 161 -5.24 10.19 16.10
C SER A 161 -4.46 10.03 14.80
N ASP A 162 -5.00 9.33 13.80
CA ASP A 162 -4.37 9.12 12.50
C ASP A 162 -4.15 10.46 11.76
N LYS A 163 -5.20 11.26 11.66
CA LYS A 163 -5.12 12.59 11.03
C LYS A 163 -4.10 13.49 11.71
N ALA A 164 -4.17 13.61 13.04
CA ALA A 164 -3.26 14.45 13.81
C ALA A 164 -1.80 13.93 13.69
N PHE A 165 -1.61 12.64 13.68
CA PHE A 165 -0.29 12.02 13.54
C PHE A 165 0.32 12.29 12.17
N MET A 166 -0.41 12.07 11.08
CA MET A 166 0.08 12.37 9.73
C MET A 166 0.39 13.86 9.54
N GLN A 167 -0.44 14.75 10.08
CA GLN A 167 -0.18 16.19 10.07
C GLN A 167 1.07 16.56 10.87
N ALA A 168 1.31 15.89 12.00
CA ALA A 168 2.50 16.12 12.82
C ALA A 168 3.79 15.59 12.16
N LEU A 169 3.71 14.48 11.45
CA LEU A 169 4.83 13.91 10.71
C LEU A 169 5.21 14.75 9.47
N TYR A 170 4.20 15.31 8.79
CA TYR A 170 4.35 15.94 7.47
C TYR A 170 3.71 17.34 7.41
N PRO A 171 4.10 18.28 8.29
CA PRO A 171 3.35 19.56 8.49
C PRO A 171 3.28 20.44 7.24
N ASN A 172 4.27 20.32 6.33
CA ASN A 172 4.36 21.12 5.11
C ASN A 172 4.51 20.26 3.85
N HIS A 173 4.18 18.98 3.95
CA HIS A 173 4.28 18.04 2.86
C HIS A 173 2.89 17.46 2.54
N PRO A 174 2.57 17.15 1.27
CA PRO A 174 1.26 16.60 0.91
C PRO A 174 0.88 15.32 1.64
N TYR A 175 1.84 14.51 2.10
CA TYR A 175 1.55 13.31 2.90
C TYR A 175 0.85 13.59 4.23
N GLY A 176 0.85 14.85 4.71
CA GLY A 176 0.13 15.27 5.90
C GLY A 176 -1.29 15.77 5.62
N LEU A 177 -1.72 15.82 4.37
CA LEU A 177 -3.11 16.17 4.03
C LEU A 177 -4.03 14.97 4.26
N ASP A 178 -5.26 15.25 4.67
CA ASP A 178 -6.28 14.21 4.81
C ASP A 178 -6.71 13.70 3.42
N GLU A 179 -6.73 12.41 3.24
CA GLU A 179 -7.12 11.78 1.96
C GLU A 179 -8.57 12.03 1.58
N ASN A 180 -9.45 12.23 2.58
CA ASN A 180 -10.85 12.57 2.38
C ASN A 180 -11.07 14.07 2.16
N GLY A 181 -10.02 14.87 2.29
CA GLY A 181 -10.10 16.33 2.26
C GLY A 181 -10.62 16.95 3.55
N GLU A 182 -10.93 18.23 3.48
CA GLU A 182 -11.56 19.00 4.55
C GLU A 182 -12.96 19.44 4.11
N ILE A 183 -13.85 19.75 5.05
CA ILE A 183 -15.23 20.20 4.73
C ILE A 183 -15.21 21.36 3.74
N GLU A 184 -14.32 22.33 3.97
CA GLU A 184 -14.18 23.53 3.15
C GLU A 184 -13.70 23.18 1.73
N THR A 185 -12.70 22.31 1.58
CA THR A 185 -12.14 21.92 0.28
C THR A 185 -13.15 21.11 -0.52
N ILE A 186 -13.81 20.14 0.11
CA ILE A 186 -14.87 19.33 -0.53
C ILE A 186 -16.06 20.21 -0.92
N THR A 187 -16.47 21.16 -0.06
CA THR A 187 -17.56 22.09 -0.37
C THR A 187 -17.23 22.95 -1.59
N ALA A 188 -16.01 23.45 -1.68
CA ALA A 188 -15.55 24.32 -2.77
C ALA A 188 -15.30 23.58 -4.09
N LEU A 189 -15.08 22.25 -4.05
CA LEU A 189 -14.71 21.42 -5.21
C LEU A 189 -15.74 21.52 -6.34
N LYS A 190 -15.28 21.73 -7.56
CA LYS A 190 -16.08 21.84 -8.78
C LYS A 190 -15.74 20.72 -9.77
N ARG A 191 -16.65 20.42 -10.68
CA ARG A 191 -16.42 19.48 -11.77
C ARG A 191 -15.12 19.77 -12.54
N ASP A 192 -14.86 21.04 -12.83
CA ASP A 192 -13.67 21.46 -13.58
C ASP A 192 -12.35 21.12 -12.85
N ASP A 193 -12.36 21.07 -11.51
CA ASP A 193 -11.19 20.65 -10.73
C ASP A 193 -10.90 19.17 -10.98
N LEU A 194 -11.93 18.32 -11.05
CA LEU A 194 -11.81 16.90 -11.36
C LEU A 194 -11.31 16.68 -12.81
N VAL A 195 -11.88 17.40 -13.78
CA VAL A 195 -11.44 17.35 -15.17
C VAL A 195 -9.99 17.79 -15.31
N LYS A 196 -9.59 18.84 -14.62
CA LYS A 196 -8.19 19.32 -14.61
C LYS A 196 -7.27 18.30 -13.97
N PHE A 197 -7.66 17.71 -12.83
CA PHE A 197 -6.86 16.69 -12.14
C PHE A 197 -6.70 15.44 -13.03
N TYR A 198 -7.78 14.95 -13.63
CA TYR A 198 -7.74 13.83 -14.56
C TYR A 198 -6.80 14.11 -15.73
N ASN A 199 -6.96 15.22 -16.44
CA ASN A 199 -6.12 15.57 -17.58
C ASN A 199 -4.64 15.75 -17.21
N THR A 200 -4.34 16.12 -15.96
CA THR A 200 -2.98 16.33 -15.49
C THR A 200 -2.29 15.03 -15.10
N TYR A 201 -2.97 14.17 -14.36
CA TYR A 201 -2.34 13.04 -13.66
C TYR A 201 -2.65 11.66 -14.23
N TYR A 202 -3.75 11.49 -15.00
CA TYR A 202 -4.11 10.21 -15.62
C TYR A 202 -3.52 10.06 -17.03
N SER A 203 -2.25 10.39 -17.17
CA SER A 203 -1.57 10.40 -18.46
C SER A 203 -1.02 9.02 -18.84
N ALA A 204 -1.16 8.67 -20.13
CA ALA A 204 -0.55 7.47 -20.68
C ALA A 204 0.97 7.41 -20.44
N LYS A 205 1.67 8.53 -20.58
CA LYS A 205 3.13 8.60 -20.41
C LYS A 205 3.63 8.29 -19.00
N SER A 206 2.75 8.35 -18.01
CA SER A 206 3.07 8.06 -16.61
C SER A 206 2.33 6.84 -16.06
N ALA A 207 1.48 6.21 -16.87
CA ALA A 207 0.75 5.01 -16.49
C ALA A 207 1.68 3.80 -16.38
N VAL A 208 1.44 2.98 -15.37
CA VAL A 208 2.06 1.67 -15.19
C VAL A 208 0.97 0.61 -15.20
N ILE A 209 1.07 -0.32 -16.14
CA ILE A 209 0.11 -1.41 -16.30
C ILE A 209 0.73 -2.70 -15.79
N ALA A 210 0.05 -3.36 -14.88
CA ALA A 210 0.37 -4.71 -14.45
C ALA A 210 -0.69 -5.66 -15.00
N LEU A 211 -0.27 -6.79 -15.56
CA LEU A 211 -1.14 -7.81 -16.15
C LEU A 211 -0.68 -9.20 -15.70
N ILE A 212 -1.62 -10.05 -15.37
CA ILE A 212 -1.38 -11.47 -15.11
C ILE A 212 -2.59 -12.28 -15.52
N GLY A 213 -2.38 -13.45 -16.09
CA GLY A 213 -3.45 -14.39 -16.34
C GLY A 213 -3.34 -15.15 -17.64
N ASP A 214 -4.46 -15.76 -18.03
CA ASP A 214 -4.57 -16.66 -19.17
C ASP A 214 -4.62 -15.85 -20.49
N MET A 215 -3.43 -15.38 -20.87
CA MET A 215 -3.20 -14.66 -22.12
C MET A 215 -1.73 -14.80 -22.55
N THR A 216 -1.49 -14.80 -23.84
CA THR A 216 -0.15 -14.74 -24.42
C THR A 216 0.42 -13.31 -24.33
N GLU A 217 1.75 -13.16 -24.45
CA GLU A 217 2.40 -11.83 -24.52
C GLU A 217 1.80 -10.95 -25.63
N SER A 218 1.47 -11.51 -26.80
CA SER A 218 0.86 -10.75 -27.92
C SER A 218 -0.51 -10.19 -27.53
N GLN A 219 -1.33 -10.97 -26.84
CA GLN A 219 -2.64 -10.51 -26.34
C GLN A 219 -2.46 -9.45 -25.25
N ALA A 220 -1.54 -9.65 -24.31
CA ALA A 220 -1.23 -8.66 -23.27
C ALA A 220 -0.75 -7.34 -23.87
N ARG A 221 0.07 -7.36 -24.92
CA ARG A 221 0.48 -6.16 -25.68
C ARG A 221 -0.72 -5.45 -26.29
N SER A 222 -1.62 -6.18 -26.94
CA SER A 222 -2.83 -5.59 -27.54
C SER A 222 -3.75 -4.97 -26.49
N ILE A 223 -3.93 -5.62 -25.33
CA ILE A 223 -4.71 -5.09 -24.20
C ILE A 223 -4.07 -3.79 -23.69
N ALA A 224 -2.76 -3.78 -23.44
CA ALA A 224 -2.06 -2.62 -22.93
C ALA A 224 -2.12 -1.42 -23.90
N GLU A 225 -1.98 -1.65 -25.21
CA GLU A 225 -2.16 -0.61 -26.22
C GLU A 225 -3.60 -0.06 -26.21
N ALA A 226 -4.61 -0.92 -26.17
CA ALA A 226 -6.02 -0.50 -26.13
C ALA A 226 -6.34 0.33 -24.87
N VAL A 227 -5.81 -0.07 -23.71
CA VAL A 227 -6.01 0.63 -22.43
C VAL A 227 -5.36 2.03 -22.44
N THR A 228 -4.22 2.18 -23.11
CA THR A 228 -3.44 3.42 -23.03
C THR A 228 -3.70 4.41 -24.17
N SER A 229 -4.23 3.95 -25.30
CA SER A 229 -4.43 4.77 -26.50
C SER A 229 -5.41 5.94 -26.31
N GLY A 230 -6.39 5.80 -25.42
CA GLY A 230 -7.42 6.82 -25.14
C GLY A 230 -7.13 7.70 -23.92
N LEU A 231 -6.02 7.49 -23.22
CA LEU A 231 -5.64 8.29 -22.06
C LEU A 231 -5.09 9.66 -22.48
N PRO A 232 -5.17 10.68 -21.59
CA PRO A 232 -4.48 11.95 -21.79
C PRO A 232 -2.99 11.75 -22.11
N GLN A 233 -2.46 12.59 -23.01
CA GLN A 233 -1.04 12.53 -23.46
C GLN A 233 -0.21 13.66 -22.85
N THR A 234 -0.46 14.01 -21.61
CA THR A 234 0.30 15.05 -20.91
C THR A 234 1.75 14.65 -20.65
N SER A 235 2.61 15.61 -20.40
CA SER A 235 4.02 15.37 -20.06
C SER A 235 4.13 14.61 -18.73
N ALA A 236 5.30 14.02 -18.48
CA ALA A 236 5.59 13.29 -17.25
C ALA A 236 5.24 14.12 -16.00
N VAL A 237 4.58 13.48 -15.04
CA VAL A 237 4.20 14.09 -13.77
C VAL A 237 5.46 14.40 -12.95
N ALA A 238 5.50 15.57 -12.32
CA ALA A 238 6.59 15.98 -11.44
C ALA A 238 6.76 15.00 -10.27
N LYS A 239 7.99 14.84 -9.80
CA LYS A 239 8.26 14.08 -8.58
C LYS A 239 7.57 14.72 -7.38
N ILE A 240 7.19 13.89 -6.40
CA ILE A 240 6.75 14.37 -5.09
C ILE A 240 7.96 15.05 -4.42
N ALA A 241 7.72 16.16 -3.70
CA ALA A 241 8.77 16.88 -2.99
C ALA A 241 9.43 15.98 -1.92
N GLU A 242 10.69 16.22 -1.60
CA GLU A 242 11.37 15.50 -0.52
C GLU A 242 10.75 15.84 0.84
N VAL A 243 10.64 14.83 1.68
CA VAL A 243 10.17 14.98 3.06
C VAL A 243 11.27 15.60 3.91
N THR A 244 10.95 16.70 4.59
CA THR A 244 11.84 17.32 5.58
C THR A 244 11.76 16.54 6.89
N LEU A 245 12.91 16.06 7.38
CA LEU A 245 12.97 15.34 8.65
C LEU A 245 12.76 16.29 9.86
N PRO A 246 11.98 15.87 10.86
CA PRO A 246 11.80 16.64 12.09
C PRO A 246 13.11 16.73 12.88
N GLN A 247 13.34 17.87 13.54
CA GLN A 247 14.55 18.13 14.32
C GLN A 247 14.35 17.90 15.83
N ALA A 248 13.10 17.81 16.28
CA ALA A 248 12.75 17.59 17.69
C ALA A 248 11.45 16.78 17.76
N SER A 249 11.23 16.17 18.93
CA SER A 249 9.96 15.49 19.22
C SER A 249 8.81 16.48 19.36
N ASN A 250 7.61 16.02 19.04
CA ASN A 250 6.36 16.75 19.20
C ASN A 250 5.34 15.85 19.90
N LEU A 251 4.81 16.30 21.05
CA LEU A 251 3.74 15.61 21.77
C LEU A 251 2.45 16.41 21.67
N GLN A 252 1.39 15.77 21.20
CA GLN A 252 0.04 16.34 21.12
C GLN A 252 -0.92 15.48 21.95
N ASN A 253 -1.53 16.08 22.97
CA ASN A 253 -2.62 15.48 23.73
C ASN A 253 -3.96 16.07 23.27
N ILE A 254 -4.85 15.20 22.82
CA ILE A 254 -6.17 15.56 22.32
C ILE A 254 -7.22 14.97 23.27
N LYS A 255 -8.01 15.85 23.91
CA LYS A 255 -9.09 15.43 24.80
C LYS A 255 -10.20 14.73 24.02
N HIS A 256 -10.63 13.59 24.52
CA HIS A 256 -11.74 12.84 23.93
C HIS A 256 -12.45 12.02 25.02
N PRO A 257 -13.80 11.89 24.99
CA PRO A 257 -14.56 11.19 26.01
C PRO A 257 -14.48 9.66 25.92
N ALA A 258 -13.68 9.10 24.98
CA ALA A 258 -13.52 7.66 24.85
C ALA A 258 -12.98 7.02 26.14
N SER A 259 -13.33 5.76 26.40
CA SER A 259 -12.84 4.98 27.54
C SER A 259 -11.42 4.47 27.35
N GLN A 260 -10.90 4.51 26.12
CA GLN A 260 -9.56 4.12 25.76
C GLN A 260 -8.77 5.30 25.18
N ALA A 261 -7.49 5.32 25.49
CA ALA A 261 -6.53 6.20 24.84
C ALA A 261 -5.99 5.54 23.58
N HIS A 262 -5.98 6.29 22.47
CA HIS A 262 -5.34 5.93 21.21
C HIS A 262 -4.02 6.69 21.10
N ILE A 263 -2.93 5.97 20.90
CA ILE A 263 -1.59 6.54 20.92
C ILE A 263 -0.85 6.12 19.66
N LEU A 264 -0.36 7.12 18.92
CA LEU A 264 0.51 6.94 17.78
C LEU A 264 1.82 7.68 18.01
N MET A 265 2.93 7.04 17.68
CA MET A 265 4.27 7.63 17.79
C MET A 265 5.17 7.17 16.66
N GLY A 266 6.00 8.08 16.14
CA GLY A 266 6.90 7.75 15.04
C GLY A 266 7.48 8.97 14.34
N ALA A 267 8.14 8.71 13.21
CA ALA A 267 8.78 9.71 12.36
C ALA A 267 8.78 9.26 10.89
N PRO A 268 9.05 10.14 9.92
CA PRO A 268 9.36 9.71 8.55
C PRO A 268 10.53 8.72 8.56
N GLY A 269 10.36 7.55 7.95
CA GLY A 269 11.29 6.43 8.11
C GLY A 269 11.92 5.93 6.83
N LEU A 270 11.11 5.53 5.84
CA LEU A 270 11.61 4.70 4.74
C LEU A 270 10.91 5.04 3.42
N LYS A 271 11.66 5.07 2.32
CA LYS A 271 11.09 5.13 0.97
C LYS A 271 11.26 3.82 0.21
N ARG A 272 10.48 3.64 -0.85
CA ARG A 272 10.56 2.47 -1.71
C ARG A 272 11.94 2.37 -2.36
N GLY A 273 12.49 1.16 -2.41
CA GLY A 273 13.82 0.91 -2.98
C GLY A 273 15.00 1.32 -2.08
N ASP A 274 14.75 1.72 -0.82
CA ASP A 274 15.80 2.04 0.13
C ASP A 274 16.66 0.80 0.46
N ALA A 275 17.97 0.98 0.54
CA ALA A 275 18.91 -0.10 0.86
C ALA A 275 18.70 -0.70 2.27
N ASP A 276 18.14 0.07 3.20
CA ASP A 276 17.83 -0.39 4.57
C ASP A 276 16.51 -1.19 4.64
N TYR A 277 15.79 -1.38 3.51
CA TYR A 277 14.46 -2.01 3.51
C TYR A 277 14.46 -3.39 4.20
N PHE A 278 15.29 -4.33 3.77
CA PHE A 278 15.26 -5.68 4.32
C PHE A 278 15.70 -5.77 5.78
N PRO A 279 16.79 -5.10 6.22
CA PRO A 279 17.12 -5.01 7.64
C PRO A 279 16.00 -4.41 8.50
N LEU A 280 15.35 -3.33 8.03
CA LEU A 280 14.24 -2.71 8.75
C LEU A 280 12.97 -3.58 8.73
N TYR A 281 12.68 -4.26 7.62
CA TYR A 281 11.54 -5.15 7.50
C TYR A 281 11.63 -6.35 8.46
N VAL A 282 12.78 -7.05 8.47
CA VAL A 282 13.02 -8.17 9.39
C VAL A 282 13.08 -7.68 10.84
N GLY A 283 13.75 -6.55 11.08
CA GLY A 283 13.86 -5.96 12.41
C GLY A 283 12.52 -5.51 12.96
N ASN A 284 11.67 -4.93 12.12
CA ASN A 284 10.32 -4.53 12.54
C ASN A 284 9.42 -5.73 12.84
N TYR A 285 9.56 -6.83 12.10
CA TYR A 285 8.86 -8.07 12.45
C TYR A 285 9.15 -8.50 13.89
N ILE A 286 10.40 -8.37 14.33
CA ILE A 286 10.81 -8.69 15.71
C ILE A 286 10.31 -7.63 16.70
N LEU A 287 10.36 -6.35 16.35
CA LEU A 287 9.97 -5.26 17.25
C LEU A 287 8.47 -5.23 17.54
N GLY A 288 7.63 -5.13 16.51
CA GLY A 288 6.19 -4.95 16.67
C GLY A 288 5.33 -5.48 15.51
N GLY A 289 5.95 -5.92 14.39
CA GLY A 289 5.23 -6.39 13.20
C GLY A 289 4.88 -7.88 13.22
N GLY A 290 5.48 -8.67 14.10
CA GLY A 290 5.28 -10.13 14.19
C GLY A 290 4.08 -10.56 15.05
N GLY A 291 3.20 -9.65 15.42
CA GLY A 291 2.05 -9.95 16.28
C GLY A 291 2.48 -10.48 17.66
N PHE A 292 1.93 -11.60 18.08
CA PHE A 292 2.16 -12.18 19.42
C PHE A 292 3.63 -12.53 19.74
N VAL A 293 4.47 -12.71 18.74
CA VAL A 293 5.89 -13.04 18.93
C VAL A 293 6.80 -11.81 18.94
N SER A 294 6.23 -10.61 18.80
CA SER A 294 6.99 -9.37 18.80
C SER A 294 7.31 -8.86 20.21
N ARG A 295 8.42 -8.13 20.35
CA ARG A 295 8.85 -7.58 21.65
C ARG A 295 7.83 -6.61 22.26
N LEU A 296 7.21 -5.76 21.44
CA LEU A 296 6.21 -4.82 21.93
C LEU A 296 5.02 -5.58 22.52
N THR A 297 4.50 -6.59 21.82
CA THR A 297 3.40 -7.40 22.35
C THR A 297 3.80 -8.14 23.62
N GLU A 298 4.97 -8.76 23.64
CA GLU A 298 5.48 -9.47 24.83
C GLU A 298 5.60 -8.54 26.03
N GLU A 299 6.25 -7.37 25.87
CA GLU A 299 6.57 -6.50 27.00
C GLU A 299 5.35 -5.68 27.48
N VAL A 300 4.52 -5.19 26.57
CA VAL A 300 3.43 -4.26 26.91
C VAL A 300 2.13 -5.00 27.21
N ARG A 301 1.82 -6.04 26.41
CA ARG A 301 0.58 -6.81 26.53
C ARG A 301 0.73 -8.04 27.42
N GLU A 302 1.61 -8.99 27.04
CA GLU A 302 1.63 -10.30 27.70
C GLU A 302 2.19 -10.23 29.14
N LYS A 303 3.25 -9.48 29.36
CA LYS A 303 3.86 -9.37 30.69
C LYS A 303 3.15 -8.39 31.63
N ARG A 304 2.50 -7.35 31.09
CA ARG A 304 1.97 -6.25 31.92
C ARG A 304 0.48 -6.00 31.75
N GLY A 305 -0.17 -6.55 30.72
CA GLY A 305 -1.60 -6.37 30.49
C GLY A 305 -2.01 -4.92 30.26
N LEU A 306 -1.09 -4.05 29.80
CA LEU A 306 -1.36 -2.63 29.66
C LEU A 306 -2.18 -2.28 28.43
N VAL A 307 -2.10 -3.09 27.37
CA VAL A 307 -2.74 -2.81 26.07
C VAL A 307 -3.50 -4.03 25.58
N TYR A 308 -4.55 -3.79 24.80
CA TYR A 308 -5.19 -4.82 24.02
C TYR A 308 -4.43 -5.11 22.71
N SER A 309 -3.91 -4.07 22.09
CA SER A 309 -3.14 -4.13 20.85
C SER A 309 -1.95 -3.17 20.91
N VAL A 310 -0.79 -3.63 20.43
CA VAL A 310 0.39 -2.81 20.18
C VAL A 310 1.11 -3.37 18.96
N TYR A 311 1.54 -2.46 18.07
CA TYR A 311 2.19 -2.83 16.82
C TYR A 311 3.21 -1.78 16.38
N SER A 312 4.07 -2.15 15.45
CA SER A 312 4.88 -1.20 14.69
C SER A 312 5.00 -1.60 13.23
N TYR A 313 5.16 -0.62 12.35
CA TYR A 313 5.43 -0.86 10.93
C TYR A 313 6.22 0.28 10.29
N PHE A 314 6.87 -0.02 9.17
CA PHE A 314 7.32 0.94 8.19
C PHE A 314 6.36 0.88 7.00
N LEU A 315 5.91 2.03 6.52
CA LEU A 315 5.12 2.16 5.29
C LEU A 315 5.96 2.89 4.23
N PRO A 316 6.76 2.16 3.42
CA PRO A 316 7.58 2.82 2.38
C PRO A 316 6.71 3.43 1.30
N MET A 317 6.96 4.70 0.97
CA MET A 317 6.30 5.47 -0.09
C MET A 317 7.33 5.95 -1.12
N ALA A 318 6.93 6.74 -2.11
CA ALA A 318 7.85 7.34 -3.09
C ALA A 318 8.87 8.25 -2.42
N GLU A 319 8.45 9.03 -1.42
CA GLU A 319 9.31 9.71 -0.47
C GLU A 319 9.23 9.03 0.92
N LEU A 320 9.90 9.58 1.94
CA LEU A 320 9.95 8.94 3.26
C LEU A 320 8.55 8.78 3.86
N GLY A 321 8.01 7.58 3.78
CA GLY A 321 6.80 7.18 4.48
C GLY A 321 7.06 6.93 5.98
N PRO A 322 6.01 6.78 6.82
CA PRO A 322 6.16 6.70 8.26
C PRO A 322 6.81 5.40 8.74
N PHE A 323 7.61 5.50 9.81
CA PHE A 323 7.72 4.50 10.84
C PHE A 323 6.73 4.85 11.94
N GLN A 324 5.88 3.91 12.31
CA GLN A 324 4.82 4.12 13.28
C GLN A 324 4.81 3.01 14.32
N ILE A 325 4.60 3.39 15.58
CA ILE A 325 4.16 2.52 16.67
C ILE A 325 2.77 2.98 17.06
N GLY A 326 1.81 2.04 17.13
CA GLY A 326 0.44 2.31 17.55
C GLY A 326 0.01 1.40 18.69
N LEU A 327 -0.76 1.94 19.63
CA LEU A 327 -1.34 1.17 20.73
C LEU A 327 -2.67 1.76 21.22
N GLN A 328 -3.49 0.89 21.80
CA GLN A 328 -4.72 1.24 22.48
C GLN A 328 -4.69 0.72 23.91
N THR A 329 -5.00 1.58 24.88
CA THR A 329 -4.93 1.27 26.30
C THR A 329 -6.05 1.97 27.07
N LYS A 330 -6.28 1.59 28.31
CA LYS A 330 -7.13 2.36 29.21
C LYS A 330 -6.50 3.72 29.49
N LYS A 331 -7.35 4.75 29.68
CA LYS A 331 -6.86 6.13 29.96
C LYS A 331 -5.81 6.17 31.06
N GLU A 332 -6.12 5.52 32.17
CA GLU A 332 -5.31 5.54 33.40
C GLU A 332 -3.98 4.81 33.24
N GLN A 333 -3.82 4.03 32.16
CA GLN A 333 -2.61 3.25 31.87
C GLN A 333 -1.78 3.86 30.74
N ALA A 334 -2.22 4.96 30.11
CA ALA A 334 -1.59 5.55 28.93
C ALA A 334 -0.10 5.88 29.14
N ASP A 335 0.21 6.57 30.24
CA ASP A 335 1.59 6.99 30.57
C ASP A 335 2.49 5.79 30.84
N GLU A 336 1.99 4.78 31.56
CA GLU A 336 2.76 3.57 31.82
C GLU A 336 2.98 2.76 30.54
N ALA A 337 1.97 2.62 29.70
CA ALA A 337 2.08 1.94 28.41
C ALA A 337 3.10 2.62 27.50
N MET A 338 3.04 3.94 27.34
CA MET A 338 4.02 4.73 26.58
C MET A 338 5.45 4.57 27.14
N LYS A 339 5.60 4.60 28.48
CA LYS A 339 6.90 4.39 29.14
C LYS A 339 7.48 3.02 28.76
N VAL A 340 6.69 1.94 28.86
CA VAL A 340 7.15 0.58 28.54
C VAL A 340 7.48 0.43 27.05
N VAL A 341 6.69 1.05 26.16
CA VAL A 341 6.99 1.10 24.71
C VAL A 341 8.33 1.79 24.47
N ASN A 342 8.57 2.96 25.07
CA ASN A 342 9.82 3.71 24.91
C ASN A 342 11.03 2.96 25.47
N GLU A 343 10.90 2.32 26.63
CA GLU A 343 11.94 1.47 27.21
C GLU A 343 12.28 0.26 26.33
N THR A 344 11.23 -0.38 25.76
CA THR A 344 11.40 -1.52 24.86
C THR A 344 12.10 -1.09 23.57
N LEU A 345 11.68 0.02 22.98
CA LEU A 345 12.32 0.60 21.79
C LEU A 345 13.78 0.99 22.06
N ALA A 346 14.06 1.68 23.18
CA ALA A 346 15.41 2.07 23.55
C ALA A 346 16.34 0.86 23.71
N LYS A 347 15.89 -0.20 24.39
CA LYS A 347 16.63 -1.46 24.51
C LYS A 347 16.86 -2.12 23.15
N TYR A 348 15.85 -2.06 22.25
CA TYR A 348 15.98 -2.61 20.90
C TYR A 348 17.02 -1.84 20.08
N LEU A 349 17.00 -0.52 20.11
CA LEU A 349 17.98 0.34 19.43
C LEU A 349 19.40 0.15 19.97
N GLN A 350 19.54 -0.04 21.30
CA GLN A 350 20.83 -0.25 21.93
C GLN A 350 21.43 -1.63 21.62
N ASN A 351 20.63 -2.69 21.69
CA ASN A 351 21.13 -4.07 21.67
C ASN A 351 20.90 -4.78 20.33
N GLY A 352 19.89 -4.37 19.56
CA GLY A 352 19.39 -5.10 18.39
C GLY A 352 18.63 -6.37 18.78
N PRO A 353 18.27 -7.21 17.80
CA PRO A 353 17.68 -8.52 18.05
C PRO A 353 18.72 -9.54 18.50
N THR A 354 18.26 -10.56 19.22
CA THR A 354 19.05 -11.77 19.50
C THR A 354 19.10 -12.68 18.27
N GLU A 355 20.10 -13.55 18.18
CA GLU A 355 20.19 -14.52 17.09
C GLU A 355 18.99 -15.49 17.05
N LYS A 356 18.41 -15.81 18.22
CA LYS A 356 17.20 -16.64 18.30
C LYS A 356 16.00 -15.94 17.68
N GLU A 357 15.77 -14.66 17.98
CA GLU A 357 14.69 -13.86 17.38
C GLU A 357 14.91 -13.68 15.88
N LEU A 358 16.13 -13.38 15.46
CA LEU A 358 16.47 -13.23 14.06
C LEU A 358 16.18 -14.51 13.27
N LYS A 359 16.61 -15.67 13.82
CA LYS A 359 16.33 -16.96 13.17
C LYS A 359 14.83 -17.22 13.06
N ALA A 360 14.09 -17.04 14.14
CA ALA A 360 12.63 -17.25 14.14
C ALA A 360 11.90 -16.31 13.17
N ALA A 361 12.30 -15.03 13.12
CA ALA A 361 11.75 -14.05 12.16
C ALA A 361 12.01 -14.46 10.72
N LYS A 362 13.24 -14.84 10.38
CA LYS A 362 13.60 -15.32 9.05
C LYS A 362 12.83 -16.57 8.65
N ASP A 363 12.77 -17.56 9.53
CA ASP A 363 12.06 -18.81 9.28
C ASP A 363 10.57 -18.54 8.97
N ASN A 364 9.93 -17.63 9.72
CA ASN A 364 8.54 -17.25 9.48
C ASN A 364 8.35 -16.45 8.18
N LEU A 365 9.17 -15.43 7.95
CA LEU A 365 9.05 -14.55 6.77
C LEU A 365 9.32 -15.31 5.47
N ILE A 366 10.35 -16.18 5.45
CA ILE A 366 10.70 -17.00 4.29
C ILE A 366 9.66 -18.10 4.08
N GLY A 367 9.29 -18.82 5.15
CA GLY A 367 8.30 -19.90 5.07
C GLY A 367 6.90 -19.41 4.73
N GLY A 368 6.54 -18.17 5.12
CA GLY A 368 5.26 -17.54 4.79
C GLY A 368 5.21 -16.88 3.41
N PHE A 369 6.35 -16.68 2.74
CA PHE A 369 6.38 -15.96 1.46
C PHE A 369 5.54 -16.62 0.35
N PRO A 370 5.52 -17.96 0.16
CA PRO A 370 4.65 -18.57 -0.83
C PRO A 370 3.18 -18.19 -0.71
N MET A 371 2.67 -18.01 0.51
CA MET A 371 1.27 -17.56 0.73
C MET A 371 1.02 -16.09 0.36
N ARG A 372 2.08 -15.33 0.08
CA ARG A 372 1.98 -13.94 -0.39
C ARG A 372 1.89 -13.82 -1.91
N ILE A 373 2.17 -14.90 -2.62
CA ILE A 373 2.18 -14.97 -4.08
C ILE A 373 1.41 -16.21 -4.59
N ASP A 374 0.42 -16.69 -3.82
CA ASP A 374 -0.34 -17.91 -4.10
C ASP A 374 -1.55 -17.68 -5.04
N SER A 375 -1.75 -16.46 -5.52
CA SER A 375 -2.85 -16.13 -6.44
C SER A 375 -2.46 -15.00 -7.39
N ASN A 376 -3.14 -14.95 -8.55
CA ASN A 376 -2.94 -13.89 -9.53
C ASN A 376 -3.12 -12.50 -8.91
N SER A 377 -4.13 -12.30 -8.07
CA SER A 377 -4.38 -11.01 -7.42
C SER A 377 -3.18 -10.56 -6.57
N LYS A 378 -2.62 -11.47 -5.76
CA LYS A 378 -1.45 -11.15 -4.93
C LYS A 378 -0.19 -10.87 -5.76
N ILE A 379 0.03 -11.66 -6.82
CA ILE A 379 1.14 -11.41 -7.76
C ILE A 379 0.93 -10.07 -8.47
N LEU A 380 -0.31 -9.76 -8.91
CA LEU A 380 -0.65 -8.49 -9.54
C LEU A 380 -0.29 -7.29 -8.65
N ASP A 381 -0.57 -7.37 -7.36
CA ASP A 381 -0.22 -6.31 -6.40
C ASP A 381 1.30 -6.11 -6.33
N TYR A 382 2.09 -7.19 -6.30
CA TYR A 382 3.54 -7.09 -6.33
C TYR A 382 4.08 -6.50 -7.63
N ILE A 383 3.62 -6.98 -8.79
CA ILE A 383 4.12 -6.45 -10.06
C ILE A 383 3.68 -5.00 -10.30
N SER A 384 2.52 -4.60 -9.77
CA SER A 384 2.08 -3.19 -9.75
C SER A 384 3.05 -2.32 -8.94
N VAL A 385 3.45 -2.77 -7.74
CA VAL A 385 4.42 -2.07 -6.89
C VAL A 385 5.82 -2.06 -7.53
N ILE A 386 6.27 -3.19 -8.07
CA ILE A 386 7.54 -3.31 -8.77
C ILE A 386 7.61 -2.29 -9.92
N GLY A 387 6.57 -2.25 -10.75
CA GLY A 387 6.51 -1.33 -11.88
C GLY A 387 6.43 0.12 -11.47
N PHE A 388 5.51 0.46 -10.56
CA PHE A 388 5.27 1.84 -10.15
C PHE A 388 6.49 2.48 -9.47
N TYR A 389 7.15 1.75 -8.58
CA TYR A 389 8.34 2.24 -7.86
C TYR A 389 9.66 1.87 -8.53
N LYS A 390 9.62 1.27 -9.73
CA LYS A 390 10.80 0.86 -10.51
C LYS A 390 11.75 -0.02 -9.72
N LEU A 391 11.20 -0.98 -8.97
CA LEU A 391 11.97 -1.97 -8.26
C LEU A 391 12.56 -3.00 -9.24
N PRO A 392 13.61 -3.74 -8.87
CA PRO A 392 14.16 -4.79 -9.72
C PRO A 392 13.08 -5.82 -10.12
N MET A 393 13.04 -6.24 -11.38
CA MET A 393 12.11 -7.29 -11.83
C MET A 393 12.34 -8.64 -11.13
N THR A 394 13.53 -8.84 -10.59
CA THR A 394 13.89 -10.01 -9.77
C THR A 394 13.42 -9.92 -8.33
N TYR A 395 12.69 -8.85 -7.95
CA TYR A 395 12.30 -8.55 -6.58
C TYR A 395 11.64 -9.74 -5.86
N LEU A 396 10.72 -10.46 -6.53
CA LEU A 396 10.06 -11.64 -5.97
C LEU A 396 11.03 -12.80 -5.79
N ASP A 397 11.90 -13.04 -6.75
CA ASP A 397 12.89 -14.13 -6.71
C ASP A 397 13.99 -13.87 -5.66
N ASP A 398 14.31 -12.62 -5.42
CA ASP A 398 15.36 -12.21 -4.50
C ASP A 398 14.84 -11.96 -3.07
N PHE A 399 13.53 -11.81 -2.87
CA PHE A 399 12.94 -11.46 -1.58
C PHE A 399 13.42 -12.38 -0.44
N ASN A 400 13.29 -13.69 -0.62
CA ASN A 400 13.71 -14.66 0.39
C ASN A 400 15.24 -14.69 0.57
N LYS A 401 15.99 -14.52 -0.53
CA LYS A 401 17.47 -14.46 -0.49
C LYS A 401 17.94 -13.23 0.31
N GLU A 402 17.33 -12.09 0.08
CA GLU A 402 17.67 -10.85 0.82
C GLU A 402 17.32 -10.96 2.30
N ILE A 403 16.14 -11.51 2.67
CA ILE A 403 15.81 -11.81 4.07
C ILE A 403 16.86 -12.75 4.68
N ALA A 404 17.24 -13.82 3.98
CA ALA A 404 18.22 -14.78 4.48
C ALA A 404 19.59 -14.15 4.80
N LYS A 405 20.01 -13.14 4.03
CA LYS A 405 21.28 -12.41 4.22
C LYS A 405 21.28 -11.46 5.42
N VAL A 406 20.12 -11.00 5.89
CA VAL A 406 20.03 -10.01 6.97
C VAL A 406 20.72 -10.55 8.24
N THR A 407 21.52 -9.70 8.90
CA THR A 407 22.20 -10.00 10.16
C THR A 407 21.69 -9.13 11.29
N SER A 408 21.84 -9.57 12.55
CA SER A 408 21.50 -8.77 13.75
C SER A 408 22.22 -7.42 13.76
N ARG A 409 23.46 -7.37 13.29
CA ARG A 409 24.23 -6.14 13.16
C ARG A 409 23.62 -5.19 12.16
N GLN A 410 23.24 -5.67 10.95
CA GLN A 410 22.59 -4.82 9.94
C GLN A 410 21.27 -4.25 10.44
N ILE A 411 20.46 -5.05 11.16
CA ILE A 411 19.21 -4.58 11.78
C ILE A 411 19.50 -3.47 12.78
N LYS A 412 20.41 -3.71 13.73
CA LYS A 412 20.79 -2.72 14.75
C LYS A 412 21.27 -1.41 14.12
N ASP A 413 22.15 -1.51 13.12
CA ASP A 413 22.73 -0.35 12.45
C ASP A 413 21.67 0.43 11.64
N ALA A 414 20.75 -0.26 10.94
CA ALA A 414 19.66 0.36 10.18
C ALA A 414 18.65 1.05 11.11
N PHE A 415 18.21 0.38 12.18
CA PHE A 415 17.32 0.99 13.18
C PHE A 415 17.94 2.23 13.82
N LYS A 416 19.22 2.18 14.21
CA LYS A 416 19.93 3.32 14.81
C LYS A 416 20.02 4.51 13.85
N ARG A 417 20.13 4.27 12.52
CA ARG A 417 20.14 5.36 11.54
C ARG A 417 18.76 5.96 11.30
N ARG A 418 17.71 5.13 11.26
CA ARG A 418 16.38 5.52 10.77
C ARG A 418 15.37 5.81 11.87
N VAL A 419 15.51 5.19 13.04
CA VAL A 419 14.55 5.35 14.14
C VAL A 419 15.20 6.18 15.23
N LYS A 420 14.75 7.43 15.35
CA LYS A 420 15.28 8.45 16.27
C LYS A 420 14.17 8.94 17.18
N PRO A 421 13.96 8.33 18.37
CA PRO A 421 12.86 8.69 19.27
C PRO A 421 12.85 10.18 19.66
N GLU A 422 14.01 10.82 19.68
CA GLU A 422 14.14 12.26 19.94
C GLU A 422 13.50 13.16 18.87
N THR A 423 13.07 12.58 17.76
CA THR A 423 12.39 13.30 16.66
C THR A 423 10.95 12.81 16.44
N PHE A 424 10.43 11.96 17.32
CA PHE A 424 9.10 11.41 17.13
C PHE A 424 8.00 12.46 17.30
N ALA A 425 7.03 12.42 16.40
CA ALA A 425 5.70 12.92 16.71
C ALA A 425 4.99 11.86 17.55
N THR A 426 4.34 12.29 18.63
CA THR A 426 3.49 11.46 19.47
C THR A 426 2.15 12.12 19.59
N VAL A 427 1.09 11.40 19.25
CA VAL A 427 -0.30 11.84 19.38
C VAL A 427 -1.01 10.93 20.35
N VAL A 428 -1.65 11.50 21.33
CA VAL A 428 -2.43 10.82 22.36
C VAL A 428 -3.85 11.37 22.34
N VAL A 429 -4.83 10.52 22.04
CA VAL A 429 -6.25 10.89 22.03
C VAL A 429 -6.97 10.14 23.13
N GLY A 430 -7.64 10.88 24.03
CA GLY A 430 -8.51 10.31 25.06
C GLY A 430 -7.81 9.88 26.34
N ALA A 431 -6.57 10.31 26.62
CA ALA A 431 -5.90 10.03 27.90
C ALA A 431 -6.29 10.98 29.04
N GLU A 432 -6.88 12.14 28.73
CA GLU A 432 -7.33 13.17 29.69
C GLU A 432 -8.86 13.21 29.80
#